data_b21f8fe04ad40e7984bce09caf4339fc
#
_entry.id   b21f8fe04ad40e7984bce09caf4339fc
#
_cell.length_a   1.000
_cell.length_b   1.000
_cell.length_c   1.000
_cell.angle_alpha   90.00
_cell.angle_beta   90.00
_cell.angle_gamma   90.00
#
_symmetry.space_group_name_H-M   'P 1'
#
loop_
_entity.id
_entity.type
_entity.pdbx_description
1 polymer ?
#
loop_
_entity_poly.entity_id
_entity_poly.type
_entity_poly.pdbx_seq_one_letter_code
_entity_poly.pdbx_strand_id
1 'polypeptide(L)'
;EVHVELSTATKMFCGCSTDTEKDPNTNVCPVCLGLPGSMPAINRHAVESAIRIGLALNCHIAQWCRMARKNYFYPDMTKNYQTSQYDEPICYDGWLDVEVGSETFRVEIERAHMEEDAGKSLHVGGSDGRISGASHSLMDYNRAGVPLIEIVTKPIRGLGAKAPQVARAYMAQLRDIMIALGVSDAKMERGNLRCDANVSLMPRGDQTLGTRTETKNVNSLRSVEGALTYEIQRQGYVLSEGRKVRQQTRMWQETGEYTIAGRDKSDAEDYRYFPEPDLVPIAPSREQSLIHL
;
A
#
# COMPACT_ATOMS: atom_id res chain seq x y z
N GLU A 1 -6.30 0.59 1.25
CA GLU A 1 -4.91 0.21 1.51
C GLU A 1 -4.00 1.36 1.09
N VAL A 2 -3.05 1.72 1.93
CA VAL A 2 -2.14 2.84 1.66
C VAL A 2 -0.71 2.36 1.89
N HIS A 3 0.15 2.59 0.89
CA HIS A 3 1.57 2.26 0.97
C HIS A 3 2.39 3.56 1.09
N VAL A 4 3.30 3.56 2.03
CA VAL A 4 4.19 4.70 2.34
C VAL A 4 5.64 4.26 2.21
N GLU A 5 6.39 4.85 1.28
CA GLU A 5 7.83 4.68 1.24
C GLU A 5 8.48 5.49 2.37
N LEU A 6 9.36 4.84 3.13
CA LEU A 6 10.06 5.48 4.24
C LEU A 6 11.33 6.18 3.78
N SER A 7 11.55 7.39 4.30
CA SER A 7 12.75 8.20 4.06
C SER A 7 13.94 7.70 4.89
N THR A 8 14.34 6.44 4.70
CA THR A 8 15.54 5.87 5.33
C THR A 8 16.77 6.07 4.44
N ALA A 9 17.95 6.13 5.03
CA ALA A 9 19.20 6.25 4.27
C ALA A 9 19.54 4.97 3.50
N THR A 10 19.11 3.82 4.02
CA THR A 10 19.41 2.50 3.45
C THR A 10 18.13 1.68 3.27
N LYS A 11 18.19 0.70 2.38
CA LYS A 11 17.11 -0.23 2.09
C LYS A 11 16.70 -1.05 3.33
N MET A 12 15.58 -1.76 3.22
CA MET A 12 14.97 -2.48 4.35
C MET A 12 15.87 -3.56 4.92
N PHE A 13 16.61 -4.28 4.05
CA PHE A 13 17.38 -5.45 4.45
C PHE A 13 18.85 -5.42 4.05
N CYS A 14 19.35 -4.31 3.53
CA CYS A 14 20.75 -4.17 3.13
C CYS A 14 21.23 -2.71 3.25
N GLY A 15 22.53 -2.49 3.08
CA GLY A 15 23.17 -1.19 3.15
C GLY A 15 23.09 -0.34 1.87
N CYS A 16 22.41 -0.78 0.80
CA CYS A 16 22.22 0.06 -0.38
C CYS A 16 21.41 1.30 -0.05
N SER A 17 21.75 2.43 -0.67
CA SER A 17 21.00 3.68 -0.55
C SER A 17 19.55 3.51 -1.02
N THR A 18 18.64 4.31 -0.48
CA THR A 18 17.25 4.43 -0.97
C THR A 18 17.09 5.46 -2.09
N ASP A 19 18.19 6.09 -2.54
CA ASP A 19 18.19 6.99 -3.69
C ASP A 19 17.93 6.22 -4.99
N THR A 20 16.75 6.41 -5.56
CA THR A 20 16.29 5.73 -6.78
C THR A 20 16.55 6.55 -8.06
N GLU A 21 17.11 7.75 -7.95
CA GLU A 21 17.36 8.66 -9.10
C GLU A 21 18.71 8.39 -9.78
N LYS A 22 19.45 7.39 -9.33
CA LYS A 22 20.72 6.95 -9.94
C LYS A 22 20.49 6.21 -11.25
N ASP A 23 21.55 6.03 -12.02
CA ASP A 23 21.51 5.20 -13.23
C ASP A 23 20.88 3.82 -12.90
N PRO A 24 20.05 3.28 -13.81
CA PRO A 24 19.34 2.03 -13.55
C PRO A 24 20.27 0.88 -13.16
N ASN A 25 19.87 0.12 -12.13
CA ASN A 25 20.59 -1.07 -11.62
C ASN A 25 22.01 -0.80 -11.09
N THR A 26 22.34 0.45 -10.72
CA THR A 26 23.63 0.79 -10.10
C THR A 26 23.61 0.82 -8.58
N ASN A 27 22.41 0.81 -7.98
CA ASN A 27 22.22 0.86 -6.53
C ASN A 27 21.63 -0.47 -6.02
N VAL A 28 22.35 -1.56 -6.30
CA VAL A 28 21.95 -2.93 -5.97
C VAL A 28 23.09 -3.71 -5.35
N CYS A 29 22.77 -4.75 -4.57
CA CYS A 29 23.74 -5.66 -3.98
C CYS A 29 23.18 -7.10 -3.98
N PRO A 30 23.99 -8.11 -3.64
CA PRO A 30 23.52 -9.50 -3.60
C PRO A 30 22.26 -9.72 -2.73
N VAL A 31 22.08 -8.94 -1.64
CA VAL A 31 20.91 -9.07 -0.76
C VAL A 31 19.65 -8.60 -1.45
N CYS A 32 19.59 -7.35 -1.93
CA CYS A 32 18.38 -6.84 -2.59
C CYS A 32 18.12 -7.48 -3.96
N LEU A 33 19.12 -8.10 -4.58
CA LEU A 33 18.94 -8.94 -5.77
C LEU A 33 18.53 -10.38 -5.46
N GLY A 34 18.55 -10.79 -4.18
CA GLY A 34 18.17 -12.14 -3.77
C GLY A 34 19.13 -13.23 -4.24
N LEU A 35 20.43 -12.92 -4.36
CA LEU A 35 21.41 -13.90 -4.79
C LEU A 35 21.61 -15.00 -3.72
N PRO A 36 21.86 -16.26 -4.14
CA PRO A 36 22.07 -17.36 -3.22
C PRO A 36 23.18 -17.07 -2.20
N GLY A 37 22.91 -17.38 -0.91
CA GLY A 37 23.85 -17.20 0.18
C GLY A 37 23.94 -15.79 0.76
N SER A 38 23.20 -14.82 0.20
CA SER A 38 23.09 -13.48 0.79
C SER A 38 22.15 -13.49 2.00
N MET A 39 22.52 -12.77 3.05
CA MET A 39 21.73 -12.72 4.29
C MET A 39 21.16 -11.30 4.51
N PRO A 40 19.84 -11.17 4.74
CA PRO A 40 19.23 -9.88 5.05
C PRO A 40 19.56 -9.43 6.49
N ALA A 41 19.57 -8.12 6.71
CA ALA A 41 19.62 -7.52 8.04
C ALA A 41 18.61 -6.37 8.11
N ILE A 42 17.70 -6.41 9.08
CA ILE A 42 16.60 -5.45 9.17
C ILE A 42 17.09 -4.04 9.48
N ASN A 43 16.53 -3.04 8.82
CA ASN A 43 16.83 -1.64 9.04
C ASN A 43 16.14 -1.15 10.33
N ARG A 44 16.91 -0.84 11.35
CA ARG A 44 16.41 -0.33 12.65
C ARG A 44 15.57 0.94 12.49
N HIS A 45 16.00 1.88 11.64
CA HIS A 45 15.28 3.14 11.45
C HIS A 45 13.90 2.93 10.79
N ALA A 46 13.77 1.92 9.91
CA ALA A 46 12.48 1.53 9.35
C ALA A 46 11.54 1.00 10.44
N VAL A 47 12.05 0.16 11.36
CA VAL A 47 11.27 -0.34 12.51
C VAL A 47 10.81 0.81 13.41
N GLU A 48 11.70 1.73 13.76
CA GLU A 48 11.38 2.90 14.58
C GLU A 48 10.36 3.81 13.90
N SER A 49 10.46 3.99 12.59
CA SER A 49 9.48 4.75 11.78
C SER A 49 8.12 4.07 11.78
N ALA A 50 8.06 2.74 11.65
CA ALA A 50 6.82 1.98 11.73
C ALA A 50 6.12 2.14 13.08
N ILE A 51 6.88 2.11 14.18
CA ILE A 51 6.35 2.33 15.54
C ILE A 51 5.79 3.75 15.67
N ARG A 52 6.51 4.76 15.20
CA ARG A 52 6.05 6.17 15.22
C ARG A 52 4.75 6.34 14.43
N ILE A 53 4.67 5.75 13.25
CA ILE A 53 3.45 5.74 12.43
C ILE A 53 2.31 5.07 13.20
N GLY A 54 2.53 3.89 13.77
CA GLY A 54 1.53 3.17 14.55
C GLY A 54 1.00 3.98 15.73
N LEU A 55 1.88 4.63 16.48
CA LEU A 55 1.47 5.50 17.59
C LEU A 55 0.64 6.70 17.12
N ALA A 56 1.04 7.36 16.03
CA ALA A 56 0.28 8.48 15.46
C ALA A 56 -1.09 8.07 14.92
N LEU A 57 -1.26 6.81 14.55
CA LEU A 57 -2.51 6.21 14.10
C LEU A 57 -3.29 5.52 15.22
N ASN A 58 -2.93 5.78 16.49
CA ASN A 58 -3.57 5.17 17.67
C ASN A 58 -3.56 3.63 17.65
N CYS A 59 -2.59 3.02 16.99
CA CYS A 59 -2.46 1.56 16.95
C CYS A 59 -1.84 1.02 18.24
N HIS A 60 -2.16 -0.23 18.52
CA HIS A 60 -1.37 -1.04 19.44
C HIS A 60 -0.06 -1.43 18.78
N ILE A 61 1.05 -1.33 19.51
CA ILE A 61 2.35 -1.81 19.07
C ILE A 61 2.53 -3.24 19.57
N ALA A 62 2.84 -4.16 18.67
CA ALA A 62 3.07 -5.55 19.01
C ALA A 62 4.30 -5.69 19.92
N GLN A 63 4.16 -6.48 20.99
CA GLN A 63 5.30 -6.83 21.86
C GLN A 63 6.28 -7.77 21.16
N TRP A 64 5.81 -8.45 20.13
CA TRP A 64 6.57 -9.36 19.30
C TRP A 64 5.92 -9.42 17.91
N CYS A 65 6.73 -9.34 16.89
CA CYS A 65 6.28 -9.50 15.50
C CYS A 65 7.37 -10.15 14.66
N ARG A 66 7.01 -10.64 13.49
CA ARG A 66 7.94 -11.27 12.57
C ARG A 66 7.67 -10.87 11.13
N MET A 67 8.70 -10.99 10.31
CA MET A 67 8.56 -10.90 8.86
C MET A 67 8.12 -12.25 8.28
N ALA A 68 7.42 -12.20 7.17
CA ALA A 68 6.96 -13.35 6.40
C ALA A 68 7.28 -13.18 4.92
N ARG A 69 7.36 -14.28 4.20
CA ARG A 69 7.51 -14.28 2.74
C ARG A 69 6.14 -14.35 2.07
N LYS A 70 5.83 -13.34 1.27
CA LYS A 70 4.69 -13.30 0.35
C LYS A 70 5.18 -13.77 -1.01
N ASN A 71 4.88 -15.03 -1.35
CA ASN A 71 5.45 -15.66 -2.55
C ASN A 71 4.64 -15.32 -3.80
N TYR A 72 5.28 -14.74 -4.79
CA TYR A 72 4.74 -14.53 -6.12
C TYR A 72 5.87 -14.27 -7.11
N PHE A 73 5.63 -14.66 -8.38
CA PHE A 73 6.60 -14.49 -9.46
C PHE A 73 6.21 -13.29 -10.29
N TYR A 74 7.04 -12.25 -10.27
CA TYR A 74 6.89 -11.11 -11.16
C TYR A 74 8.28 -10.54 -11.49
N PRO A 75 8.50 -9.98 -12.71
CA PRO A 75 9.84 -9.55 -13.13
C PRO A 75 10.47 -8.48 -12.25
N ASP A 76 9.68 -7.65 -11.57
CA ASP A 76 10.15 -6.60 -10.67
C ASP A 76 10.51 -7.10 -9.26
N MET A 77 10.21 -8.38 -8.96
CA MET A 77 10.50 -9.01 -7.66
C MET A 77 11.71 -9.93 -7.79
N THR A 78 12.86 -9.44 -7.36
CA THR A 78 14.18 -10.09 -7.53
C THR A 78 14.28 -11.46 -6.86
N LYS A 79 13.60 -11.62 -5.71
CA LYS A 79 13.65 -12.84 -4.87
C LYS A 79 12.53 -13.83 -5.18
N ASN A 80 11.58 -13.47 -6.06
CA ASN A 80 10.33 -14.18 -6.28
C ASN A 80 9.39 -14.23 -5.05
N TYR A 81 9.70 -13.46 -4.03
CA TYR A 81 8.85 -13.17 -2.88
C TYR A 81 9.10 -11.75 -2.37
N GLN A 82 8.11 -11.16 -1.77
CA GLN A 82 8.22 -9.93 -1.01
C GLN A 82 8.33 -10.28 0.47
N THR A 83 9.31 -9.71 1.16
CA THR A 83 9.35 -9.79 2.61
C THR A 83 8.39 -8.77 3.17
N SER A 84 7.39 -9.24 3.92
CA SER A 84 6.26 -8.48 4.43
C SER A 84 5.89 -8.94 5.83
N GLN A 85 4.78 -8.48 6.38
CA GLN A 85 4.16 -9.03 7.59
C GLN A 85 2.72 -9.41 7.25
N TYR A 86 2.23 -10.52 7.76
CA TYR A 86 0.87 -10.99 7.48
C TYR A 86 0.08 -11.26 8.77
N ASP A 87 0.44 -12.31 9.49
CA ASP A 87 -0.22 -12.76 10.71
C ASP A 87 0.28 -12.05 11.98
N GLU A 88 1.48 -11.47 11.94
CA GLU A 88 2.14 -10.82 13.08
C GLU A 88 2.60 -9.39 12.69
N PRO A 89 1.67 -8.46 12.43
CA PRO A 89 2.01 -7.08 12.08
C PRO A 89 2.59 -6.33 13.29
N ILE A 90 3.46 -5.36 13.03
CA ILE A 90 4.05 -4.54 14.09
C ILE A 90 3.04 -3.60 14.75
N CYS A 91 2.01 -3.13 14.00
CA CYS A 91 0.97 -2.24 14.51
C CYS A 91 -0.41 -2.78 14.09
N TYR A 92 -1.38 -2.71 14.99
CA TYR A 92 -2.74 -3.22 14.75
C TYR A 92 -3.79 -2.46 15.55
N ASP A 93 -5.06 -2.59 15.14
CA ASP A 93 -6.24 -2.04 15.80
C ASP A 93 -6.12 -0.56 16.18
N GLY A 94 -5.80 0.27 15.17
CA GLY A 94 -5.73 1.71 15.32
C GLY A 94 -6.96 2.42 14.77
N TRP A 95 -6.89 3.76 14.76
CA TRP A 95 -7.92 4.59 14.19
C TRP A 95 -7.40 6.01 13.92
N LEU A 96 -8.09 6.68 13.00
CA LEU A 96 -7.87 8.09 12.69
C LEU A 96 -9.22 8.77 12.51
N ASP A 97 -9.44 9.87 13.21
CA ASP A 97 -10.63 10.68 13.03
C ASP A 97 -10.35 11.75 11.96
N VAL A 98 -11.20 11.82 10.93
CA VAL A 98 -11.06 12.75 9.80
C VAL A 98 -12.27 13.66 9.74
N GLU A 99 -12.06 14.93 9.36
CA GLU A 99 -13.10 15.93 9.26
C GLU A 99 -13.52 16.16 7.81
N VAL A 100 -14.83 16.16 7.56
CA VAL A 100 -15.42 16.51 6.27
C VAL A 100 -16.55 17.53 6.53
N GLY A 101 -16.32 18.78 6.19
CA GLY A 101 -17.20 19.88 6.58
C GLY A 101 -17.25 20.05 8.10
N SER A 102 -18.42 19.91 8.70
CA SER A 102 -18.64 19.99 10.15
C SER A 102 -18.78 18.63 10.84
N GLU A 103 -18.53 17.55 10.11
CA GLU A 103 -18.70 16.18 10.62
C GLU A 103 -17.36 15.47 10.74
N THR A 104 -17.22 14.68 11.80
CA THR A 104 -16.05 13.84 12.07
C THR A 104 -16.38 12.38 11.76
N PHE A 105 -15.50 11.71 11.03
CA PHE A 105 -15.63 10.30 10.66
C PHE A 105 -14.45 9.51 11.18
N ARG A 106 -14.72 8.43 11.89
CA ARG A 106 -13.68 7.51 12.36
C ARG A 106 -13.34 6.50 11.28
N VAL A 107 -12.06 6.45 10.92
CA VAL A 107 -11.48 5.45 10.05
C VAL A 107 -10.71 4.48 10.92
N GLU A 108 -11.24 3.26 11.07
CA GLU A 108 -10.56 2.21 11.82
C GLU A 108 -9.45 1.59 10.98
N ILE A 109 -8.29 1.40 11.60
CA ILE A 109 -7.11 0.80 10.99
C ILE A 109 -6.99 -0.62 11.52
N GLU A 110 -6.97 -1.59 10.61
CA GLU A 110 -6.79 -2.99 10.95
C GLU A 110 -5.34 -3.26 11.36
N ARG A 111 -4.41 -2.79 10.52
CA ARG A 111 -2.97 -2.94 10.76
C ARG A 111 -2.16 -1.90 9.99
N ALA A 112 -0.96 -1.67 10.47
CA ALA A 112 0.13 -1.05 9.72
C ALA A 112 1.36 -1.95 9.85
N HIS A 113 1.88 -2.43 8.73
CA HIS A 113 2.94 -3.42 8.72
C HIS A 113 4.06 -3.07 7.74
N MET A 114 5.24 -3.60 8.02
CA MET A 114 6.44 -3.34 7.23
C MET A 114 6.50 -4.26 6.02
N GLU A 115 6.98 -3.70 4.93
CA GLU A 115 7.26 -4.38 3.67
C GLU A 115 8.53 -3.85 3.02
N GLU A 116 8.92 -4.43 1.91
CA GLU A 116 9.90 -3.89 0.98
C GLU A 116 9.24 -3.58 -0.37
N ASP A 117 9.70 -2.53 -1.06
CA ASP A 117 9.21 -2.22 -2.40
C ASP A 117 9.84 -3.14 -3.46
N ALA A 118 9.15 -3.29 -4.58
CA ALA A 118 9.61 -3.99 -5.76
C ALA A 118 10.48 -3.07 -6.65
N GLY A 119 11.12 -3.65 -7.66
CA GLY A 119 11.78 -2.90 -8.72
C GLY A 119 10.78 -2.08 -9.54
N LYS A 120 11.30 -1.30 -10.48
CA LYS A 120 10.51 -0.48 -11.40
C LYS A 120 10.52 -1.10 -12.80
N SER A 121 9.33 -1.31 -13.36
CA SER A 121 9.16 -1.76 -14.75
C SER A 121 8.95 -0.56 -15.67
N LEU A 122 9.72 -0.49 -16.74
CA LEU A 122 9.55 0.47 -17.82
C LEU A 122 9.16 -0.27 -19.10
N HIS A 123 7.94 -0.01 -19.58
CA HIS A 123 7.42 -0.62 -20.81
C HIS A 123 7.77 0.22 -22.04
N VAL A 124 8.46 -0.37 -23.01
CA VAL A 124 8.99 0.34 -24.19
C VAL A 124 8.19 -0.04 -25.44
N GLY A 125 7.85 0.95 -26.26
CA GLY A 125 7.17 0.75 -27.56
C GLY A 125 5.65 0.80 -27.54
N GLY A 126 5.02 0.96 -26.37
CA GLY A 126 3.58 1.19 -26.22
C GLY A 126 3.26 2.70 -26.22
N SER A 127 2.02 3.06 -26.61
CA SER A 127 1.57 4.46 -26.61
C SER A 127 1.37 5.06 -25.22
N ASP A 128 1.16 4.21 -24.18
CA ASP A 128 0.66 4.65 -22.88
C ASP A 128 1.60 4.27 -21.71
N GLY A 129 2.84 3.81 -22.00
CA GLY A 129 3.74 3.30 -20.96
C GLY A 129 3.24 2.01 -20.27
N ARG A 130 2.24 1.35 -20.84
CA ARG A 130 1.66 0.09 -20.33
C ARG A 130 2.31 -1.12 -20.99
N ILE A 131 2.17 -2.28 -20.33
CA ILE A 131 2.65 -3.55 -20.88
C ILE A 131 1.89 -3.94 -22.17
N SER A 132 0.62 -3.54 -22.29
CA SER A 132 -0.17 -3.78 -23.50
C SER A 132 0.38 -2.94 -24.65
N GLY A 133 0.81 -3.59 -25.72
CA GLY A 133 1.44 -2.94 -26.86
C GLY A 133 2.92 -2.64 -26.72
N ALA A 134 3.53 -2.94 -25.58
CA ALA A 134 4.98 -2.81 -25.40
C ALA A 134 5.72 -3.94 -26.14
N SER A 135 6.82 -3.59 -26.80
CA SER A 135 7.70 -4.56 -27.44
C SER A 135 8.56 -5.32 -26.45
N HIS A 136 8.94 -4.67 -25.36
CA HIS A 136 9.70 -5.24 -24.24
C HIS A 136 9.57 -4.37 -23.00
N SER A 137 10.04 -4.87 -21.86
CA SER A 137 10.11 -4.14 -20.60
C SER A 137 11.54 -4.15 -20.07
N LEU A 138 11.98 -3.01 -19.56
CA LEU A 138 13.22 -2.87 -18.83
C LEU A 138 12.93 -2.90 -17.33
N MET A 139 13.78 -3.57 -16.57
CA MET A 139 13.67 -3.65 -15.11
C MET A 139 14.78 -2.83 -14.47
N ASP A 140 14.40 -1.93 -13.58
CA ASP A 140 15.30 -1.18 -12.72
C ASP A 140 15.09 -1.60 -11.27
N TYR A 141 16.10 -2.23 -10.68
CA TYR A 141 16.05 -2.73 -9.30
C TYR A 141 16.60 -1.75 -8.26
N ASN A 142 16.87 -0.51 -8.62
CA ASN A 142 17.31 0.51 -7.66
C ASN A 142 16.29 0.71 -6.53
N ARG A 143 14.99 0.59 -6.84
CA ARG A 143 13.92 0.69 -5.84
C ARG A 143 13.70 -0.62 -5.08
N ALA A 144 14.07 -1.78 -5.60
CA ALA A 144 13.87 -3.06 -4.94
C ALA A 144 14.51 -3.07 -3.54
N GLY A 145 13.71 -3.34 -2.51
CA GLY A 145 14.13 -3.36 -1.12
C GLY A 145 14.01 -2.01 -0.39
N VAL A 146 13.49 -0.95 -1.01
CA VAL A 146 13.17 0.31 -0.31
C VAL A 146 12.13 0.02 0.77
N PRO A 147 12.30 0.52 2.03
CA PRO A 147 11.35 0.25 3.09
C PRO A 147 9.98 0.84 2.82
N LEU A 148 8.96 0.03 3.05
CA LEU A 148 7.56 0.34 2.84
C LEU A 148 6.76 0.07 4.11
N ILE A 149 5.72 0.88 4.35
CA ILE A 149 4.67 0.59 5.32
C ILE A 149 3.34 0.49 4.57
N GLU A 150 2.63 -0.61 4.75
CA GLU A 150 1.26 -0.76 4.30
C GLU A 150 0.30 -0.51 5.46
N ILE A 151 -0.63 0.42 5.28
CA ILE A 151 -1.68 0.77 6.23
C ILE A 151 -3.01 0.27 5.66
N VAL A 152 -3.62 -0.70 6.34
CA VAL A 152 -4.87 -1.33 5.93
C VAL A 152 -5.99 -0.86 6.85
N THR A 153 -7.04 -0.26 6.28
CA THR A 153 -8.24 0.13 7.02
C THR A 153 -9.25 -1.01 7.09
N LYS A 154 -10.03 -1.06 8.17
CA LYS A 154 -11.27 -1.83 8.18
C LYS A 154 -12.27 -1.18 7.20
N PRO A 155 -13.27 -1.94 6.69
CA PRO A 155 -14.30 -1.35 5.82
C PRO A 155 -15.07 -0.25 6.54
N ILE A 156 -15.09 0.96 5.97
CA ILE A 156 -15.84 2.10 6.53
C ILE A 156 -17.26 2.03 5.98
N ARG A 157 -18.22 1.80 6.88
CA ARG A 157 -19.62 1.56 6.51
C ARG A 157 -20.47 2.81 6.68
N GLY A 158 -21.57 2.88 5.95
CA GLY A 158 -22.63 3.88 6.17
C GLY A 158 -22.32 5.30 5.68
N LEU A 159 -21.21 5.52 4.96
CA LEU A 159 -20.84 6.85 4.48
C LEU A 159 -21.71 7.37 3.33
N GLY A 160 -22.33 6.47 2.55
CA GLY A 160 -23.14 6.86 1.38
C GLY A 160 -22.33 7.71 0.40
N ALA A 161 -22.93 8.83 -0.01
CA ALA A 161 -22.31 9.76 -0.96
C ALA A 161 -21.08 10.51 -0.40
N LYS A 162 -20.82 10.45 0.91
CA LYS A 162 -19.65 11.07 1.55
C LYS A 162 -18.40 10.23 1.48
N ALA A 163 -18.48 8.96 1.07
CA ALA A 163 -17.35 8.04 1.04
C ALA A 163 -16.14 8.58 0.25
N PRO A 164 -16.27 9.19 -0.93
CA PRO A 164 -15.14 9.77 -1.65
C PRO A 164 -14.45 10.89 -0.89
N GLN A 165 -15.22 11.77 -0.27
CA GLN A 165 -14.71 12.92 0.51
C GLN A 165 -13.99 12.46 1.77
N VAL A 166 -14.53 11.45 2.47
CA VAL A 166 -13.90 10.85 3.66
C VAL A 166 -12.58 10.19 3.28
N ALA A 167 -12.53 9.44 2.18
CA ALA A 167 -11.30 8.82 1.70
C ALA A 167 -10.23 9.87 1.33
N ARG A 168 -10.62 10.96 0.66
CA ARG A 168 -9.72 12.08 0.37
C ARG A 168 -9.19 12.73 1.64
N ALA A 169 -10.04 13.00 2.61
CA ALA A 169 -9.67 13.60 3.89
C ALA A 169 -8.72 12.69 4.68
N TYR A 170 -9.00 11.38 4.69
CA TYR A 170 -8.12 10.37 5.28
C TYR A 170 -6.73 10.38 4.65
N MET A 171 -6.64 10.35 3.33
CA MET A 171 -5.37 10.40 2.61
C MET A 171 -4.60 11.71 2.86
N ALA A 172 -5.30 12.84 2.91
CA ALA A 172 -4.69 14.13 3.23
C ALA A 172 -4.08 14.14 4.63
N GLN A 173 -4.83 13.66 5.62
CA GLN A 173 -4.37 13.63 7.01
C GLN A 173 -3.22 12.61 7.20
N LEU A 174 -3.27 11.45 6.56
CA LEU A 174 -2.15 10.50 6.55
C LEU A 174 -0.88 11.16 5.99
N ARG A 175 -0.99 11.82 4.84
CA ARG A 175 0.15 12.54 4.23
C ARG A 175 0.76 13.53 5.22
N ASP A 176 -0.07 14.33 5.85
CA ASP A 176 0.37 15.37 6.77
C ASP A 176 1.03 14.77 8.04
N ILE A 177 0.51 13.64 8.54
CA ILE A 177 1.13 12.87 9.62
C ILE A 177 2.52 12.35 9.21
N MET A 178 2.65 11.73 8.02
CA MET A 178 3.94 11.19 7.55
C MET A 178 5.01 12.27 7.44
N ILE A 179 4.62 13.45 6.93
CA ILE A 179 5.50 14.62 6.81
C ILE A 179 5.87 15.15 8.20
N ALA A 180 4.89 15.32 9.09
CA ALA A 180 5.12 15.82 10.44
C ALA A 180 6.04 14.91 11.27
N LEU A 181 5.93 13.59 11.10
CA LEU A 181 6.82 12.60 11.73
C LEU A 181 8.22 12.58 11.10
N GLY A 182 8.41 13.17 9.94
CA GLY A 182 9.65 13.11 9.17
C GLY A 182 10.00 11.70 8.68
N VAL A 183 9.00 10.83 8.49
CA VAL A 183 9.21 9.43 8.09
C VAL A 183 9.08 9.21 6.59
N SER A 184 8.46 10.14 5.87
CA SER A 184 8.29 10.09 4.41
C SER A 184 8.02 11.48 3.85
N ASP A 185 8.44 11.71 2.60
CA ASP A 185 8.03 12.89 1.82
C ASP A 185 6.55 12.83 1.42
N ALA A 186 5.96 11.66 1.45
CA ALA A 186 4.55 11.37 1.19
C ALA A 186 4.02 12.01 -0.12
N LYS A 187 4.82 12.01 -1.19
CA LYS A 187 4.47 12.56 -2.51
C LYS A 187 3.80 11.50 -3.38
N MET A 188 2.49 11.67 -3.61
CA MET A 188 1.71 10.74 -4.42
C MET A 188 2.19 10.70 -5.88
N GLU A 189 2.55 11.85 -6.44
CA GLU A 189 3.06 12.00 -7.81
C GLU A 189 4.42 11.31 -8.04
N ARG A 190 5.19 11.06 -6.98
CA ARG A 190 6.46 10.32 -7.02
C ARG A 190 6.31 8.85 -6.63
N GLY A 191 5.13 8.43 -6.19
CA GLY A 191 4.86 7.08 -5.71
C GLY A 191 5.32 6.82 -4.26
N ASN A 192 5.75 7.85 -3.52
CA ASN A 192 6.11 7.70 -2.10
C ASN A 192 4.89 7.49 -1.19
N LEU A 193 3.71 7.89 -1.65
CA LEU A 193 2.42 7.60 -1.04
C LEU A 193 1.49 7.06 -2.11
N ARG A 194 1.05 5.82 -1.98
CA ARG A 194 0.18 5.12 -2.94
C ARG A 194 -1.11 4.71 -2.25
N CYS A 195 -2.22 4.75 -2.97
CA CYS A 195 -3.53 4.37 -2.47
C CYS A 195 -4.17 3.34 -3.39
N ASP A 196 -4.61 2.22 -2.83
CA ASP A 196 -5.48 1.25 -3.48
C ASP A 196 -6.89 1.41 -2.89
N ALA A 197 -7.78 2.05 -3.67
CA ALA A 197 -9.12 2.38 -3.22
C ALA A 197 -10.09 1.22 -3.47
N ASN A 198 -10.59 0.63 -2.38
CA ASN A 198 -11.57 -0.45 -2.43
C ASN A 198 -12.96 0.10 -2.11
N VAL A 199 -13.96 -0.23 -2.94
CA VAL A 199 -15.35 0.19 -2.73
C VAL A 199 -16.32 -0.91 -3.11
N SER A 200 -17.40 -1.02 -2.33
CA SER A 200 -18.58 -1.84 -2.63
C SER A 200 -19.85 -1.10 -2.22
N LEU A 201 -20.96 -1.44 -2.85
CA LEU A 201 -22.30 -0.94 -2.48
C LEU A 201 -23.10 -2.06 -1.83
N MET A 202 -23.91 -1.68 -0.86
CA MET A 202 -24.90 -2.56 -0.23
C MET A 202 -26.23 -1.82 -0.07
N PRO A 203 -27.38 -2.52 -0.05
CA PRO A 203 -28.67 -1.90 0.24
C PRO A 203 -28.65 -1.22 1.61
N ARG A 204 -29.39 -0.11 1.73
CA ARG A 204 -29.52 0.60 2.99
C ARG A 204 -30.16 -0.30 4.06
N GLY A 205 -29.49 -0.45 5.19
CA GLY A 205 -29.94 -1.31 6.29
C GLY A 205 -29.46 -2.76 6.20
N ASP A 206 -28.81 -3.15 5.12
CA ASP A 206 -28.16 -4.46 5.03
C ASP A 206 -26.87 -4.47 5.88
N GLN A 207 -26.49 -5.66 6.35
CA GLN A 207 -25.25 -5.90 7.09
C GLN A 207 -24.18 -6.58 6.21
N THR A 208 -24.59 -7.14 5.08
CA THR A 208 -23.69 -7.85 4.17
C THR A 208 -23.07 -6.89 3.17
N LEU A 209 -21.75 -6.83 3.15
CA LEU A 209 -21.03 -6.02 2.15
C LEU A 209 -21.26 -6.57 0.74
N GLY A 210 -21.44 -5.65 -0.21
CA GLY A 210 -21.49 -6.01 -1.62
C GLY A 210 -20.13 -6.42 -2.17
N THR A 211 -20.12 -6.83 -3.44
CA THR A 211 -18.88 -7.19 -4.16
C THR A 211 -18.02 -5.95 -4.35
N ARG A 212 -16.78 -5.99 -3.86
CA ARG A 212 -15.84 -4.88 -3.97
C ARG A 212 -15.12 -4.84 -5.31
N THR A 213 -14.76 -3.63 -5.73
CA THR A 213 -13.74 -3.41 -6.75
C THR A 213 -12.59 -2.63 -6.13
N GLU A 214 -11.38 -2.92 -6.57
CA GLU A 214 -10.16 -2.22 -6.18
C GLU A 214 -9.75 -1.28 -7.31
N THR A 215 -9.58 0.01 -7.02
CA THR A 215 -9.11 0.97 -8.02
C THR A 215 -7.67 1.34 -7.73
N LYS A 216 -6.81 1.12 -8.72
CA LYS A 216 -5.38 1.46 -8.73
C LYS A 216 -5.09 2.66 -9.61
N ASN A 217 -3.83 3.13 -9.58
CA ASN A 217 -3.36 4.28 -10.35
C ASN A 217 -4.02 5.60 -9.91
N VAL A 218 -4.25 5.76 -8.61
CA VAL A 218 -4.74 7.00 -8.00
C VAL A 218 -3.57 7.79 -7.43
N ASN A 219 -3.08 8.75 -8.20
CA ASN A 219 -1.81 9.43 -7.95
C ASN A 219 -1.96 10.84 -7.35
N SER A 220 -3.16 11.18 -6.88
CA SER A 220 -3.45 12.44 -6.20
C SER A 220 -4.66 12.31 -5.28
N LEU A 221 -4.82 13.24 -4.35
CA LEU A 221 -6.03 13.32 -3.49
C LEU A 221 -7.31 13.50 -4.31
N ARG A 222 -7.23 14.27 -5.41
CA ARG A 222 -8.35 14.45 -6.34
C ARG A 222 -8.69 13.14 -7.05
N SER A 223 -7.68 12.39 -7.47
CA SER A 223 -7.87 11.08 -8.12
C SER A 223 -8.53 10.07 -7.19
N VAL A 224 -8.20 10.07 -5.89
CA VAL A 224 -8.87 9.21 -4.89
C VAL A 224 -10.37 9.52 -4.82
N GLU A 225 -10.74 10.79 -4.69
CA GLU A 225 -12.13 11.23 -4.64
C GLU A 225 -12.86 10.93 -5.96
N GLY A 226 -12.25 11.25 -7.10
CA GLY A 226 -12.82 11.01 -8.43
C GLY A 226 -13.05 9.54 -8.73
N ALA A 227 -12.05 8.70 -8.45
CA ALA A 227 -12.13 7.26 -8.68
C ALA A 227 -13.24 6.60 -7.87
N LEU A 228 -13.37 6.94 -6.59
CA LEU A 228 -14.42 6.42 -5.73
C LEU A 228 -15.80 6.94 -6.15
N THR A 229 -15.92 8.22 -6.53
CA THR A 229 -17.16 8.79 -7.04
C THR A 229 -17.63 8.05 -8.29
N TYR A 230 -16.73 7.84 -9.24
CA TYR A 230 -17.04 7.11 -10.47
C TYR A 230 -17.44 5.65 -10.18
N GLU A 231 -16.68 4.94 -9.34
CA GLU A 231 -16.98 3.54 -9.03
C GLU A 231 -18.30 3.36 -8.28
N ILE A 232 -18.66 4.25 -7.38
CA ILE A 232 -19.97 4.24 -6.71
C ILE A 232 -21.10 4.39 -7.73
N GLN A 233 -20.98 5.34 -8.66
CA GLN A 233 -21.97 5.55 -9.72
C GLN A 233 -22.05 4.35 -10.66
N ARG A 234 -20.89 3.83 -11.11
CA ARG A 234 -20.82 2.66 -12.00
C ARG A 234 -21.43 1.41 -11.36
N GLN A 235 -21.10 1.11 -10.11
CA GLN A 235 -21.66 -0.03 -9.38
C GLN A 235 -23.16 0.16 -9.15
N GLY A 236 -23.59 1.38 -8.79
CA GLY A 236 -25.00 1.72 -8.63
C GLY A 236 -25.79 1.46 -9.92
N TYR A 237 -25.27 1.87 -11.07
CA TYR A 237 -25.88 1.59 -12.36
C TYR A 237 -25.96 0.08 -12.67
N VAL A 238 -24.87 -0.67 -12.46
CA VAL A 238 -24.84 -2.13 -12.67
C VAL A 238 -25.89 -2.83 -11.81
N LEU A 239 -26.03 -2.43 -10.55
CA LEU A 239 -27.00 -3.03 -9.63
C LEU A 239 -28.46 -2.63 -9.97
N SER A 240 -28.69 -1.39 -10.42
CA SER A 240 -30.04 -0.93 -10.84
C SER A 240 -30.57 -1.68 -12.06
N GLU A 241 -29.67 -2.16 -12.93
CA GLU A 241 -30.01 -3.02 -14.08
C GLU A 241 -30.22 -4.50 -13.69
N GLY A 242 -30.23 -4.82 -12.40
CA GLY A 242 -30.35 -6.22 -11.92
C GLY A 242 -29.11 -7.08 -12.17
N ARG A 243 -27.99 -6.47 -12.59
CA ARG A 243 -26.73 -7.16 -12.84
C ARG A 243 -25.86 -7.22 -11.57
N LYS A 244 -24.91 -8.14 -11.55
CA LYS A 244 -23.95 -8.28 -10.44
C LYS A 244 -22.65 -7.53 -10.72
N VAL A 245 -22.12 -6.87 -9.72
CA VAL A 245 -20.76 -6.32 -9.75
C VAL A 245 -19.77 -7.49 -9.76
N ARG A 246 -18.75 -7.43 -10.62
CA ARG A 246 -17.65 -8.41 -10.66
C ARG A 246 -16.52 -7.94 -9.76
N GLN A 247 -15.93 -8.84 -9.00
CA GLN A 247 -14.72 -8.57 -8.24
C GLN A 247 -13.54 -8.46 -9.19
N GLN A 248 -12.99 -7.26 -9.32
CA GLN A 248 -11.91 -6.97 -10.26
C GLN A 248 -11.06 -5.80 -9.80
N THR A 249 -9.83 -5.76 -10.28
CA THR A 249 -9.00 -4.56 -10.22
C THR A 249 -9.39 -3.65 -11.37
N ARG A 250 -9.47 -2.35 -11.08
CA ARG A 250 -9.77 -1.30 -12.05
C ARG A 250 -8.64 -0.26 -12.04
N MET A 251 -8.42 0.40 -13.17
CA MET A 251 -7.37 1.40 -13.32
C MET A 251 -8.02 2.76 -13.56
N TRP A 252 -7.69 3.72 -12.69
CA TRP A 252 -8.13 5.11 -12.87
C TRP A 252 -7.47 5.75 -14.08
N GLN A 253 -8.26 6.47 -14.87
CA GLN A 253 -7.82 7.27 -16.01
C GLN A 253 -8.01 8.74 -15.65
N GLU A 254 -6.90 9.44 -15.40
CA GLU A 254 -6.91 10.85 -15.01
C GLU A 254 -7.53 11.71 -16.13
N THR A 255 -7.17 11.44 -17.39
CA THR A 255 -7.79 12.06 -18.54
C THR A 255 -9.14 11.43 -18.82
N GLY A 256 -10.21 12.14 -18.53
CA GLY A 256 -11.59 11.68 -18.75
C GLY A 256 -12.30 11.19 -17.48
N GLU A 257 -11.61 11.07 -16.36
CA GLU A 257 -12.17 10.82 -15.03
C GLU A 257 -13.07 9.56 -14.96
N TYR A 258 -12.56 8.42 -15.41
CA TYR A 258 -13.24 7.12 -15.38
C TYR A 258 -12.29 5.98 -15.03
N THR A 259 -12.85 4.82 -14.74
CA THR A 259 -12.05 3.60 -14.52
C THR A 259 -12.22 2.63 -15.68
N ILE A 260 -11.16 1.91 -16.03
CA ILE A 260 -11.20 0.78 -16.95
C ILE A 260 -11.00 -0.53 -16.20
N ALA A 261 -11.62 -1.61 -16.70
CA ALA A 261 -11.39 -2.94 -16.17
C ALA A 261 -9.95 -3.35 -16.37
N GLY A 262 -9.32 -3.80 -15.30
CA GLY A 262 -8.03 -4.47 -15.31
C GLY A 262 -8.20 -5.99 -15.29
N ARG A 263 -7.35 -6.66 -14.52
CA ARG A 263 -7.40 -8.12 -14.38
C ARG A 263 -8.63 -8.53 -13.55
N ASP A 264 -9.36 -9.55 -14.00
CA ASP A 264 -10.38 -10.19 -13.17
C ASP A 264 -9.68 -10.91 -12.01
N LYS A 265 -10.09 -10.62 -10.78
CA LYS A 265 -9.68 -11.40 -9.60
C LYS A 265 -10.68 -12.55 -9.44
N SER A 266 -10.50 -13.61 -10.25
CA SER A 266 -11.36 -14.79 -10.19
C SER A 266 -11.12 -15.64 -8.94
N ASP A 267 -9.90 -15.61 -8.40
CA ASP A 267 -9.52 -16.33 -7.19
C ASP A 267 -8.63 -15.44 -6.30
N ALA A 268 -8.77 -15.58 -4.98
CA ALA A 268 -7.81 -15.01 -4.04
C ALA A 268 -6.46 -15.67 -4.32
N GLU A 269 -5.46 -14.87 -4.72
CA GLU A 269 -4.11 -15.38 -4.90
C GLU A 269 -3.63 -15.95 -3.57
N ASP A 270 -3.35 -17.25 -3.53
CA ASP A 270 -2.71 -17.89 -2.39
C ASP A 270 -1.21 -17.62 -2.46
N TYR A 271 -0.78 -16.61 -1.71
CA TYR A 271 0.64 -16.23 -1.63
C TYR A 271 1.49 -17.22 -0.81
N ARG A 272 0.90 -18.24 -0.20
CA ARG A 272 1.60 -19.25 0.59
C ARG A 272 2.56 -18.63 1.60
N TYR A 273 2.05 -17.71 2.40
CA TYR A 273 2.84 -17.04 3.42
C TYR A 273 3.49 -18.05 4.38
N PHE A 274 4.77 -17.82 4.68
CA PHE A 274 5.48 -18.51 5.75
C PHE A 274 6.50 -17.55 6.40
N PRO A 275 6.91 -17.80 7.67
CA PRO A 275 7.88 -16.94 8.34
C PRO A 275 9.18 -16.81 7.56
N GLU A 276 9.73 -15.58 7.51
CA GLU A 276 11.05 -15.34 6.91
C GLU A 276 12.14 -16.00 7.77
N PRO A 277 12.80 -17.08 7.29
CA PRO A 277 13.71 -17.87 8.12
C PRO A 277 15.04 -17.15 8.39
N ASP A 278 15.41 -16.17 7.55
CA ASP A 278 16.70 -15.49 7.62
C ASP A 278 16.66 -14.22 8.49
N LEU A 279 15.49 -13.89 9.06
CA LEU A 279 15.30 -12.76 9.97
C LEU A 279 14.81 -13.24 11.34
N VAL A 280 15.43 -12.72 12.39
CA VAL A 280 14.93 -12.93 13.75
C VAL A 280 13.65 -12.12 13.99
N PRO A 281 12.74 -12.60 14.85
CA PRO A 281 11.59 -11.81 15.27
C PRO A 281 11.98 -10.47 15.89
N ILE A 282 11.11 -9.49 15.77
CA ILE A 282 11.28 -8.16 16.32
C ILE A 282 10.46 -8.08 17.61
N ALA A 283 11.11 -7.71 18.70
CA ALA A 283 10.45 -7.46 20.00
C ALA A 283 10.75 -5.98 20.38
N PRO A 284 9.85 -5.04 20.06
CA PRO A 284 10.03 -3.64 20.42
C PRO A 284 10.18 -3.49 21.94
N SER A 285 11.17 -2.73 22.37
CA SER A 285 11.34 -2.45 23.81
C SER A 285 10.19 -1.57 24.30
N ARG A 286 9.96 -1.56 25.63
CA ARG A 286 8.97 -0.67 26.24
C ARG A 286 9.28 0.81 25.92
N GLU A 287 10.56 1.20 25.89
CA GLU A 287 10.95 2.54 25.52
C GLU A 287 10.60 2.87 24.07
N GLN A 288 10.83 1.94 23.14
CA GLN A 288 10.45 2.10 21.73
C GLN A 288 8.93 2.19 21.55
N SER A 289 8.15 1.41 22.33
CA SER A 289 6.68 1.47 22.31
C SER A 289 6.11 2.74 22.97
N LEU A 290 6.92 3.50 23.67
CA LEU A 290 6.57 4.75 24.35
C LEU A 290 7.30 5.97 23.75
N ILE A 291 7.82 5.87 22.54
CA ILE A 291 8.41 7.02 21.84
C ILE A 291 7.33 8.11 21.79
N HIS A 292 7.53 9.16 22.56
CA HIS A 292 6.64 10.30 22.56
C HIS A 292 6.73 11.02 21.21
N LEU A 293 5.59 11.27 20.60
CA LEU A 293 5.43 12.06 19.39
C LEU A 293 5.71 13.54 19.68
#